data_20bb68494d52568b5415584cfd4e3a2c
#
_entry.id   20bb68494d52568b5415584cfd4e3a2c
#
_cell.length_a   1.000
_cell.length_b   1.000
_cell.length_c   1.000
_cell.angle_alpha   90.00
_cell.angle_beta   90.00
_cell.angle_gamma   90.00
#
_symmetry.space_group_name_H-M   'P 1'
#
loop_
_entity.id
_entity.type
_entity.pdbx_description
1 polymer ?
#
loop_
_entity_poly.entity_id
_entity_poly.type
_entity_poly.pdbx_seq_one_letter_code
_entity_poly.pdbx_strand_id
1 'polypeptide(L)'
;MDSLPELVREHRVQVVLCPGDLWDEESVSLETVTHLFDAFEKLAPVPVILAPGNHDFYHDCSYYEPGYYERKTGRRHPSNVRVFTSPVVESLRIPELPHVDFYGCCFEHNVPQTERILAGLQRLNRPENLNVLLLHGSLDDRLAVQRSGKDLTNPFSREELLASPFDYVALGHYHRYITIAGSDGCVRGAYGGIPLARGLDETDEHYVLVGEIRKGGVPSTEFKEISVDPRRIWRITVALDRSITNSRATFERIAAEFRRQGVGKDDMVFIELEGLVHPDTEAFFFDSQDFESLCFHAVVDQSKLEPDYDLASILADEASSKQVVGQFVRQMKEEIESAKDDAQKQILRAALLYGLDALNGKPIRRRYVDSKH
;
A
#
# COMPACT_ATOMS: atom_id res chain seq x y z
N MET A 1 -13.30 0.43 11.23
CA MET A 1 -13.27 0.71 12.69
C MET A 1 -14.52 0.25 13.42
N ASP A 2 -15.70 0.33 12.81
CA ASP A 2 -16.97 -0.05 13.48
C ASP A 2 -17.07 -1.54 13.83
N SER A 3 -16.37 -2.42 13.10
CA SER A 3 -16.27 -3.87 13.36
C SER A 3 -15.29 -4.23 14.49
N LEU A 4 -14.39 -3.33 14.89
CA LEU A 4 -13.34 -3.62 15.85
C LEU A 4 -13.87 -4.02 17.25
N PRO A 5 -14.90 -3.36 17.84
CA PRO A 5 -15.45 -3.77 19.12
C PRO A 5 -16.09 -5.17 19.12
N GLU A 6 -16.69 -5.56 17.99
CA GLU A 6 -17.26 -6.88 17.84
C GLU A 6 -16.18 -7.96 17.78
N LEU A 7 -15.15 -7.74 16.99
CA LEU A 7 -13.99 -8.59 16.84
C LEU A 7 -13.27 -8.79 18.20
N VAL A 8 -13.04 -7.71 18.95
CA VAL A 8 -12.42 -7.75 20.28
C VAL A 8 -13.23 -8.63 21.24
N ARG A 9 -14.58 -8.52 21.21
CA ARG A 9 -15.44 -9.35 22.06
C ARG A 9 -15.48 -10.81 21.61
N GLU A 10 -15.63 -11.07 20.31
CA GLU A 10 -15.70 -12.42 19.73
C GLU A 10 -14.45 -13.23 20.06
N HIS A 11 -13.29 -12.61 19.89
CA HIS A 11 -11.99 -13.26 20.12
C HIS A 11 -11.46 -13.10 21.53
N ARG A 12 -12.20 -12.46 22.45
CA ARG A 12 -11.82 -12.22 23.85
C ARG A 12 -10.43 -11.57 23.96
N VAL A 13 -10.18 -10.59 23.10
CA VAL A 13 -8.90 -9.87 23.04
C VAL A 13 -8.66 -9.16 24.38
N GLN A 14 -7.46 -9.31 24.94
CA GLN A 14 -7.07 -8.71 26.22
C GLN A 14 -6.29 -7.40 26.05
N VAL A 15 -5.71 -7.16 24.88
CA VAL A 15 -4.98 -5.94 24.52
C VAL A 15 -4.98 -5.74 23.00
N VAL A 16 -5.06 -4.50 22.57
CA VAL A 16 -4.85 -4.11 21.17
C VAL A 16 -3.49 -3.42 21.06
N LEU A 17 -2.67 -3.87 20.11
CA LEU A 17 -1.33 -3.35 19.85
C LEU A 17 -1.31 -2.62 18.51
N CYS A 18 -0.92 -1.35 18.50
CA CYS A 18 -0.82 -0.53 17.31
C CYS A 18 0.60 0.04 17.17
N PRO A 19 1.45 -0.60 16.37
CA PRO A 19 2.85 -0.18 16.22
C PRO A 19 3.04 0.94 15.18
N GLY A 20 2.21 2.00 15.24
CA GLY A 20 2.37 3.26 14.51
C GLY A 20 1.73 3.33 13.11
N ASP A 21 1.85 4.51 12.51
CA ASP A 21 1.30 4.89 11.20
C ASP A 21 -0.23 4.74 11.12
N LEU A 22 -0.95 5.16 12.17
CA LEU A 22 -2.41 5.17 12.19
C LEU A 22 -3.01 6.26 11.29
N TRP A 23 -2.25 7.34 11.06
CA TRP A 23 -2.59 8.44 10.14
C TRP A 23 -1.33 9.10 9.57
N ASP A 24 -1.53 10.05 8.70
CA ASP A 24 -0.49 10.95 8.20
C ASP A 24 -0.69 12.34 8.85
N GLU A 25 0.25 12.77 9.70
CA GLU A 25 0.15 13.99 10.51
C GLU A 25 -0.07 15.24 9.66
N GLU A 26 0.49 15.27 8.45
CA GLU A 26 0.37 16.42 7.55
C GLU A 26 -1.03 16.58 6.91
N SER A 27 -1.77 15.46 6.79
CA SER A 27 -3.01 15.42 6.01
C SER A 27 -4.25 14.96 6.78
N VAL A 28 -4.07 14.46 8.01
CA VAL A 28 -5.19 13.89 8.77
C VAL A 28 -6.25 14.94 9.14
N SER A 29 -7.51 14.59 8.95
CA SER A 29 -8.63 15.42 9.40
C SER A 29 -8.94 15.20 10.88
N LEU A 30 -9.45 16.25 11.54
CA LEU A 30 -9.94 16.15 12.92
C LEU A 30 -11.04 15.08 13.06
N GLU A 31 -11.88 14.94 12.05
CA GLU A 31 -12.95 13.95 12.00
C GLU A 31 -12.39 12.53 12.02
N THR A 32 -11.37 12.26 11.21
CA THR A 32 -10.70 10.94 11.14
C THR A 32 -10.12 10.55 12.50
N VAL A 33 -9.36 11.46 13.12
CA VAL A 33 -8.76 11.22 14.45
C VAL A 33 -9.85 11.00 15.51
N THR A 34 -10.89 11.83 15.50
CA THR A 34 -11.99 11.70 16.45
C THR A 34 -12.70 10.35 16.30
N HIS A 35 -12.96 9.93 15.07
CA HIS A 35 -13.59 8.64 14.78
C HIS A 35 -12.73 7.46 15.26
N LEU A 36 -11.42 7.55 15.06
CA LEU A 36 -10.46 6.54 15.52
C LEU A 36 -10.46 6.41 17.07
N PHE A 37 -10.35 7.54 17.76
CA PHE A 37 -10.34 7.52 19.24
C PHE A 37 -11.70 7.13 19.81
N ASP A 38 -12.82 7.48 19.19
CA ASP A 38 -14.15 6.99 19.55
C ASP A 38 -14.24 5.45 19.40
N ALA A 39 -13.61 4.91 18.35
CA ALA A 39 -13.55 3.45 18.19
C ALA A 39 -12.70 2.79 19.29
N PHE A 40 -11.59 3.39 19.67
CA PHE A 40 -10.76 2.89 20.79
C PHE A 40 -11.49 2.99 22.13
N GLU A 41 -12.23 4.07 22.39
CA GLU A 41 -13.03 4.22 23.60
C GLU A 41 -14.07 3.10 23.75
N LYS A 42 -14.70 2.69 22.65
CA LYS A 42 -15.67 1.57 22.63
C LYS A 42 -15.05 0.22 22.99
N LEU A 43 -13.72 0.09 22.99
CA LEU A 43 -13.03 -1.13 23.41
C LEU A 43 -12.86 -1.23 24.93
N ALA A 44 -13.08 -0.14 25.69
CA ALA A 44 -12.90 -0.16 27.13
C ALA A 44 -13.71 -1.30 27.80
N PRO A 45 -13.15 -2.02 28.77
CA PRO A 45 -11.87 -1.76 29.46
C PRO A 45 -10.62 -2.35 28.80
N VAL A 46 -10.70 -2.89 27.57
CA VAL A 46 -9.54 -3.47 26.86
C VAL A 46 -8.53 -2.35 26.54
N PRO A 47 -7.27 -2.45 27.02
CA PRO A 47 -6.26 -1.45 26.75
C PRO A 47 -5.83 -1.47 25.26
N VAL A 48 -5.59 -0.27 24.73
CA VAL A 48 -5.01 -0.05 23.41
C VAL A 48 -3.64 0.60 23.62
N ILE A 49 -2.58 -0.07 23.15
CA ILE A 49 -1.20 0.40 23.32
C ILE A 49 -0.69 0.87 21.96
N LEU A 50 -0.22 2.11 21.90
CA LEU A 50 0.22 2.79 20.70
C LEU A 50 1.70 3.13 20.78
N ALA A 51 2.44 2.85 19.72
CA ALA A 51 3.81 3.32 19.51
C ALA A 51 3.83 4.15 18.24
N PRO A 52 3.75 5.50 18.29
CA PRO A 52 3.68 6.36 17.12
C PRO A 52 4.79 6.08 16.12
N GLY A 53 4.43 5.98 14.82
CA GLY A 53 5.35 5.77 13.71
C GLY A 53 5.91 7.08 13.14
N ASN A 54 6.51 7.00 11.98
CA ASN A 54 7.09 8.19 11.35
C ASN A 54 6.06 9.07 10.63
N HIS A 55 4.90 8.56 10.28
CA HIS A 55 3.82 9.37 9.69
C HIS A 55 2.92 10.03 10.74
N ASP A 56 2.73 9.40 11.91
CA ASP A 56 1.92 9.89 13.02
C ASP A 56 2.77 10.19 14.27
N PHE A 57 3.95 10.78 14.06
CA PHE A 57 4.94 11.01 15.10
C PHE A 57 4.42 11.83 16.28
N TYR A 58 4.99 11.55 17.49
CA TYR A 58 4.60 12.23 18.72
C TYR A 58 5.29 13.59 18.86
N HIS A 59 4.52 14.60 19.23
CA HIS A 59 4.98 15.93 19.66
C HIS A 59 3.91 16.61 20.53
N ASP A 60 4.23 17.70 21.21
CA ASP A 60 3.35 18.41 22.15
C ASP A 60 2.01 18.88 21.56
N CYS A 61 1.92 18.98 20.24
CA CYS A 61 0.72 19.32 19.50
C CYS A 61 0.17 18.17 18.65
N SER A 62 0.59 16.95 18.89
CA SER A 62 0.00 15.77 18.26
C SER A 62 -1.31 15.36 18.94
N TYR A 63 -2.16 14.67 18.21
CA TYR A 63 -3.41 14.15 18.77
C TYR A 63 -3.20 13.03 19.80
N TYR A 64 -2.00 12.50 19.92
CA TYR A 64 -1.62 11.58 20.98
C TYR A 64 -1.47 12.23 22.36
N GLU A 65 -1.22 13.57 22.39
CA GLU A 65 -1.14 14.34 23.62
C GLU A 65 -2.55 14.66 24.15
N PRO A 66 -2.95 14.13 25.32
CA PRO A 66 -4.32 14.25 25.82
C PRO A 66 -4.81 15.69 25.89
N GLY A 67 -3.99 16.61 26.38
CA GLY A 67 -4.37 18.03 26.53
C GLY A 67 -4.54 18.71 25.17
N TYR A 68 -3.77 18.33 24.15
CA TYR A 68 -3.96 18.85 22.79
C TYR A 68 -5.23 18.29 22.16
N TYR A 69 -5.42 16.95 22.24
CA TYR A 69 -6.61 16.27 21.74
C TYR A 69 -7.89 16.89 22.33
N GLU A 70 -7.96 17.04 23.65
CA GLU A 70 -9.14 17.62 24.32
C GLU A 70 -9.42 19.06 23.90
N ARG A 71 -8.39 19.88 23.77
CA ARG A 71 -8.54 21.27 23.28
C ARG A 71 -9.07 21.35 21.85
N LYS A 72 -8.61 20.43 20.97
CA LYS A 72 -8.98 20.44 19.54
C LYS A 72 -10.34 19.82 19.27
N THR A 73 -10.70 18.77 19.98
CA THR A 73 -11.91 17.99 19.72
C THR A 73 -13.06 18.33 20.66
N GLY A 74 -12.79 18.92 21.82
CA GLY A 74 -13.77 19.08 22.91
C GLY A 74 -14.13 17.76 23.61
N ARG A 75 -13.41 16.65 23.32
CA ARG A 75 -13.66 15.31 23.86
C ARG A 75 -12.52 14.89 24.75
N ARG A 76 -12.80 14.03 25.71
CA ARG A 76 -11.76 13.44 26.56
C ARG A 76 -10.94 12.43 25.76
N HIS A 77 -9.64 12.39 26.02
CA HIS A 77 -8.79 11.31 25.51
C HIS A 77 -9.22 9.98 26.17
N PRO A 78 -9.40 8.89 25.39
CA PRO A 78 -9.88 7.61 25.92
C PRO A 78 -8.98 7.05 27.01
N SER A 79 -9.55 6.69 28.15
CA SER A 79 -8.80 6.26 29.33
C SER A 79 -8.13 4.89 29.17
N ASN A 80 -8.55 4.08 28.21
CA ASN A 80 -7.97 2.78 27.88
C ASN A 80 -6.83 2.88 26.85
N VAL A 81 -6.55 4.05 26.29
CA VAL A 81 -5.42 4.27 25.35
C VAL A 81 -4.16 4.62 26.12
N ARG A 82 -3.06 3.97 25.76
CA ARG A 82 -1.71 4.20 26.30
C ARG A 82 -0.77 4.42 25.12
N VAL A 83 0.00 5.51 25.18
CA VAL A 83 0.89 5.92 24.09
C VAL A 83 2.33 5.97 24.62
N PHE A 84 3.26 5.40 23.90
CA PHE A 84 4.68 5.64 24.10
C PHE A 84 5.04 7.03 23.58
N THR A 85 5.63 7.85 24.44
CA THR A 85 5.91 9.26 24.13
C THR A 85 7.41 9.60 24.14
N SER A 86 8.26 8.61 24.36
CA SER A 86 9.72 8.75 24.34
C SER A 86 10.31 8.17 23.05
N PRO A 87 11.29 8.86 22.41
CA PRO A 87 12.02 8.28 21.28
C PRO A 87 12.97 7.15 21.67
N VAL A 88 13.23 7.00 22.97
CA VAL A 88 14.02 5.89 23.53
C VAL A 88 13.08 4.82 24.03
N VAL A 89 13.41 3.57 23.80
CA VAL A 89 12.59 2.43 24.27
C VAL A 89 12.40 2.49 25.78
N GLU A 90 11.16 2.62 26.19
CA GLU A 90 10.74 2.64 27.58
C GLU A 90 9.81 1.46 27.91
N SER A 91 9.59 1.19 29.21
CA SER A 91 8.67 0.13 29.66
C SER A 91 7.36 0.70 30.18
N LEU A 92 6.26 0.03 29.84
CA LEU A 92 4.92 0.34 30.29
C LEU A 92 4.31 -0.88 30.98
N ARG A 93 3.76 -0.67 32.20
CA ARG A 93 2.95 -1.64 32.92
C ARG A 93 1.53 -1.14 33.04
N ILE A 94 0.60 -2.04 32.87
CA ILE A 94 -0.81 -1.74 32.97
C ILE A 94 -1.45 -2.66 34.03
N PRO A 95 -2.36 -2.14 34.88
CA PRO A 95 -3.01 -2.94 35.90
C PRO A 95 -3.83 -4.12 35.36
N GLU A 96 -4.34 -3.97 34.16
CA GLU A 96 -5.19 -4.95 33.46
C GLU A 96 -4.41 -6.24 33.12
N LEU A 97 -3.08 -6.13 32.92
CA LEU A 97 -2.19 -7.25 32.60
C LEU A 97 -0.91 -7.22 33.41
N PRO A 98 -0.99 -7.52 34.74
CA PRO A 98 0.13 -7.32 35.69
C PRO A 98 1.35 -8.20 35.43
N HIS A 99 1.20 -9.27 34.65
CA HIS A 99 2.29 -10.19 34.27
C HIS A 99 2.86 -9.94 32.86
N VAL A 100 2.49 -8.82 32.26
CA VAL A 100 3.00 -8.40 30.95
C VAL A 100 3.72 -7.07 31.11
N ASP A 101 4.95 -7.00 30.66
CA ASP A 101 5.68 -5.75 30.46
C ASP A 101 5.66 -5.40 28.98
N PHE A 102 5.11 -4.24 28.64
CA PHE A 102 5.15 -3.68 27.31
C PHE A 102 6.33 -2.75 27.19
N TYR A 103 6.92 -2.73 26.03
CA TYR A 103 8.04 -1.85 25.66
C TYR A 103 7.71 -1.17 24.35
N GLY A 104 8.22 0.03 24.16
CA GLY A 104 8.02 0.77 22.92
C GLY A 104 8.74 2.09 22.91
N CYS A 105 8.75 2.74 21.77
CA CYS A 105 9.22 4.11 21.58
C CYS A 105 8.35 4.79 20.51
N CYS A 106 8.44 6.10 20.40
CA CYS A 106 7.80 6.87 19.34
C CYS A 106 8.80 7.48 18.38
N PHE A 107 8.32 7.92 17.23
CA PHE A 107 9.00 8.90 16.41
C PHE A 107 8.63 10.31 16.90
N GLU A 108 9.55 11.25 16.81
CA GLU A 108 9.33 12.69 17.07
C GLU A 108 9.26 13.51 15.78
N HIS A 109 9.64 12.93 14.65
CA HIS A 109 9.61 13.58 13.33
C HIS A 109 9.49 12.53 12.21
N ASN A 110 9.00 12.94 11.06
CA ASN A 110 9.01 12.11 9.84
C ASN A 110 10.40 12.13 9.18
N VAL A 111 11.43 11.72 9.91
CA VAL A 111 12.80 11.61 9.39
C VAL A 111 13.29 10.18 9.61
N PRO A 112 13.83 9.51 8.56
CA PRO A 112 14.39 8.18 8.71
C PRO A 112 15.46 8.11 9.81
N GLN A 113 15.31 7.20 10.75
CA GLN A 113 16.25 6.94 11.80
C GLN A 113 17.11 5.73 11.39
N THR A 114 18.41 5.90 11.30
CA THR A 114 19.33 4.89 10.78
C THR A 114 20.04 4.08 11.87
N GLU A 115 19.82 4.42 13.13
CA GLU A 115 20.39 3.67 14.24
C GLU A 115 19.69 2.33 14.44
N ARG A 116 20.46 1.30 14.80
CA ARG A 116 19.94 -0.05 15.04
C ARG A 116 19.23 -0.10 16.39
N ILE A 117 17.91 -0.02 16.36
CA ILE A 117 17.07 0.17 17.54
C ILE A 117 17.14 -1.00 18.53
N LEU A 118 17.35 -2.24 18.08
CA LEU A 118 17.41 -3.41 18.95
C LEU A 118 18.77 -3.59 19.63
N ALA A 119 19.80 -2.85 19.20
CA ALA A 119 21.12 -2.94 19.80
C ALA A 119 21.11 -2.45 21.25
N GLY A 120 21.57 -3.27 22.17
CA GLY A 120 21.71 -2.90 23.59
C GLY A 120 20.45 -3.04 24.46
N LEU A 121 19.31 -3.45 23.93
CA LEU A 121 18.05 -3.59 24.70
C LEU A 121 18.02 -4.80 25.63
N GLN A 122 19.00 -5.66 25.64
CA GLN A 122 19.04 -6.90 26.43
C GLN A 122 18.88 -6.73 27.93
N ARG A 123 19.06 -5.53 28.47
CA ARG A 123 18.95 -5.22 29.91
C ARG A 123 17.55 -4.74 30.32
N LEU A 124 16.63 -4.55 29.38
CA LEU A 124 15.33 -3.93 29.67
C LEU A 124 14.26 -4.94 30.10
N ASN A 125 14.42 -6.23 29.81
CA ASN A 125 13.41 -7.22 30.07
C ASN A 125 13.39 -7.74 31.52
N ARG A 126 12.23 -8.27 31.89
CA ARG A 126 12.05 -9.07 33.13
C ARG A 126 11.75 -10.50 32.73
N PRO A 127 12.64 -11.43 33.03
CA PRO A 127 12.49 -12.81 32.60
C PRO A 127 11.23 -13.51 33.11
N GLU A 128 10.73 -13.09 34.29
CA GLU A 128 9.52 -13.64 34.91
C GLU A 128 8.22 -13.24 34.19
N ASN A 129 8.19 -12.08 33.57
CA ASN A 129 7.02 -11.55 32.88
C ASN A 129 7.03 -11.90 31.38
N LEU A 130 5.87 -11.79 30.74
CA LEU A 130 5.77 -11.76 29.29
C LEU A 130 6.24 -10.39 28.81
N ASN A 131 7.24 -10.36 27.93
CA ASN A 131 7.84 -9.12 27.44
C ASN A 131 7.44 -8.89 25.99
N VAL A 132 6.69 -7.82 25.72
CA VAL A 132 6.16 -7.47 24.40
C VAL A 132 6.67 -6.11 23.99
N LEU A 133 7.36 -6.03 22.85
CA LEU A 133 7.82 -4.77 22.26
C LEU A 133 6.88 -4.34 21.13
N LEU A 134 6.51 -3.06 21.13
CA LEU A 134 5.91 -2.40 19.96
C LEU A 134 7.00 -1.58 19.28
N LEU A 135 7.26 -1.85 18.00
CA LEU A 135 8.33 -1.23 17.25
C LEU A 135 7.87 -0.84 15.86
N HIS A 136 7.98 0.43 15.54
CA HIS A 136 7.84 0.91 14.16
C HIS A 136 9.23 0.98 13.54
N GLY A 137 9.51 0.13 12.53
CA GLY A 137 10.85 0.05 11.96
C GLY A 137 10.98 -0.96 10.81
N SER A 138 12.12 -0.90 10.13
CA SER A 138 12.42 -1.66 8.92
C SER A 138 13.20 -2.93 9.24
N LEU A 139 12.69 -4.07 8.81
CA LEU A 139 13.50 -5.29 8.71
C LEU A 139 14.53 -5.07 7.60
N ASP A 140 15.81 -5.10 7.96
CA ASP A 140 16.96 -4.97 7.05
C ASP A 140 17.20 -6.29 6.30
N ASP A 141 16.23 -6.63 5.45
CA ASP A 141 16.25 -7.76 4.53
C ASP A 141 16.09 -7.22 3.11
N ARG A 142 17.02 -7.55 2.22
CA ARG A 142 17.01 -7.08 0.83
C ARG A 142 15.66 -7.34 0.13
N LEU A 143 14.99 -8.46 0.42
CA LEU A 143 13.70 -8.79 -0.17
C LEU A 143 12.57 -7.93 0.40
N ALA A 144 12.58 -7.65 1.71
CA ALA A 144 11.58 -6.81 2.35
C ALA A 144 11.72 -5.35 1.86
N VAL A 145 12.93 -4.82 1.81
CA VAL A 145 13.24 -3.46 1.31
C VAL A 145 12.85 -3.32 -0.17
N GLN A 146 13.25 -4.25 -1.03
CA GLN A 146 12.89 -4.21 -2.46
C GLN A 146 11.38 -4.25 -2.70
N ARG A 147 10.64 -4.99 -1.88
CA ARG A 147 9.19 -5.15 -2.04
C ARG A 147 8.40 -3.98 -1.47
N SER A 148 8.93 -3.32 -0.43
CA SER A 148 8.22 -2.20 0.22
C SER A 148 8.41 -0.88 -0.51
N GLY A 149 9.55 -0.69 -1.21
CA GLY A 149 9.92 0.60 -1.81
C GLY A 149 10.14 1.72 -0.79
N LYS A 150 10.22 1.40 0.52
CA LYS A 150 10.34 2.36 1.61
C LYS A 150 11.79 2.52 2.04
N ASP A 151 12.11 3.72 2.52
CA ASP A 151 13.39 4.01 3.15
C ASP A 151 13.55 3.25 4.47
N LEU A 152 14.80 2.87 4.77
CA LEU A 152 15.11 2.20 6.04
C LEU A 152 14.95 3.20 7.21
N THR A 153 14.12 2.82 8.17
CA THR A 153 13.95 3.57 9.41
C THR A 153 13.92 2.62 10.61
N ASN A 154 14.58 2.98 11.72
CA ASN A 154 14.78 2.10 12.88
C ASN A 154 15.19 0.68 12.45
N PRO A 155 16.25 0.52 11.64
CA PRO A 155 16.58 -0.75 11.01
C PRO A 155 16.97 -1.81 12.05
N PHE A 156 16.57 -3.05 11.80
CA PHE A 156 17.01 -4.21 12.56
C PHE A 156 17.10 -5.43 11.65
N SER A 157 17.94 -6.40 12.00
CA SER A 157 18.00 -7.66 11.29
C SER A 157 17.09 -8.73 11.93
N ARG A 158 16.81 -9.79 11.18
CA ARG A 158 16.11 -10.98 11.70
C ARG A 158 16.84 -11.56 12.90
N GLU A 159 18.17 -11.65 12.83
CA GLU A 159 19.03 -12.19 13.89
C GLU A 159 18.98 -11.35 15.14
N GLU A 160 18.97 -10.01 15.02
CA GLU A 160 18.85 -9.10 16.17
C GLU A 160 17.51 -9.27 16.86
N LEU A 161 16.41 -9.38 16.10
CA LEU A 161 15.10 -9.60 16.69
C LEU A 161 15.03 -10.95 17.41
N LEU A 162 15.50 -12.02 16.78
CA LEU A 162 15.49 -13.36 17.40
C LEU A 162 16.41 -13.49 18.61
N ALA A 163 17.50 -12.70 18.68
CA ALA A 163 18.40 -12.61 19.82
C ALA A 163 17.93 -11.62 20.88
N SER A 164 16.89 -10.85 20.62
CA SER A 164 16.35 -9.87 21.57
C SER A 164 15.71 -10.55 22.77
N PRO A 165 15.58 -9.84 23.89
CA PRO A 165 15.02 -10.42 25.12
C PRO A 165 13.49 -10.47 25.13
N PHE A 166 12.84 -10.05 24.06
CA PHE A 166 11.38 -9.98 23.98
C PHE A 166 10.78 -11.33 23.58
N ASP A 167 9.66 -11.67 24.17
CA ASP A 167 8.88 -12.84 23.79
C ASP A 167 8.16 -12.62 22.46
N TYR A 168 7.75 -11.36 22.20
CA TYR A 168 7.12 -10.98 20.96
C TYR A 168 7.38 -9.50 20.61
N VAL A 169 7.50 -9.21 19.32
CA VAL A 169 7.65 -7.84 18.79
C VAL A 169 6.51 -7.56 17.80
N ALA A 170 5.60 -6.68 18.19
CA ALA A 170 4.58 -6.15 17.27
C ALA A 170 5.22 -5.08 16.39
N LEU A 171 5.24 -5.31 15.07
CA LEU A 171 5.97 -4.50 14.09
C LEU A 171 5.02 -3.69 13.22
N GLY A 172 5.34 -2.41 13.03
CA GLY A 172 4.73 -1.48 12.08
C GLY A 172 5.73 -1.01 11.04
N HIS A 173 5.28 -0.28 10.01
CA HIS A 173 5.98 0.30 8.89
C HIS A 173 5.68 -0.39 7.55
N TYR A 174 5.78 -1.72 7.45
CA TYR A 174 5.44 -2.43 6.21
C TYR A 174 3.94 -2.71 6.13
N HIS A 175 3.34 -2.42 4.98
CA HIS A 175 1.91 -2.59 4.73
C HIS A 175 1.49 -4.04 4.48
N ARG A 176 2.46 -4.96 4.40
CA ARG A 176 2.24 -6.39 4.18
C ARG A 176 2.46 -7.19 5.45
N TYR A 177 1.78 -8.32 5.53
CA TYR A 177 2.02 -9.30 6.58
C TYR A 177 3.38 -9.98 6.39
N ILE A 178 4.23 -9.88 7.40
CA ILE A 178 5.54 -10.53 7.42
C ILE A 178 5.76 -11.10 8.82
N THR A 179 6.08 -12.39 8.92
CA THR A 179 6.43 -13.05 10.17
C THR A 179 7.93 -13.26 10.31
N ILE A 180 8.43 -13.17 11.55
CA ILE A 180 9.79 -13.49 11.93
C ILE A 180 9.73 -14.61 12.96
N ALA A 181 10.02 -15.85 12.50
CA ALA A 181 9.97 -17.03 13.33
C ALA A 181 11.36 -17.52 13.74
N GLY A 182 11.47 -18.06 14.94
CA GLY A 182 12.64 -18.77 15.43
C GLY A 182 12.76 -20.19 14.84
N SER A 183 13.85 -20.86 15.13
CA SER A 183 14.11 -22.26 14.70
C SER A 183 13.13 -23.27 15.36
N ASP A 184 12.47 -22.88 16.43
CA ASP A 184 11.43 -23.63 17.13
C ASP A 184 10.05 -23.51 16.47
N GLY A 185 9.94 -22.73 15.37
CA GLY A 185 8.70 -22.44 14.67
C GLY A 185 7.82 -21.38 15.33
N CYS A 186 8.22 -20.84 16.48
CA CYS A 186 7.48 -19.77 17.13
C CYS A 186 7.75 -18.42 16.48
N VAL A 187 6.69 -17.67 16.19
CA VAL A 187 6.78 -16.30 15.67
C VAL A 187 7.17 -15.37 16.81
N ARG A 188 8.32 -14.74 16.67
CA ARG A 188 8.88 -13.77 17.63
C ARG A 188 8.56 -12.34 17.27
N GLY A 189 8.13 -12.09 16.04
CA GLY A 189 7.67 -10.78 15.60
C GLY A 189 6.83 -10.89 14.34
N ALA A 190 5.92 -9.93 14.16
CA ALA A 190 5.15 -9.84 12.94
C ALA A 190 4.79 -8.39 12.61
N TYR A 191 4.91 -8.05 11.33
CA TYR A 191 4.21 -6.92 10.74
C TYR A 191 2.77 -7.35 10.47
N GLY A 192 1.82 -6.65 11.05
CA GLY A 192 0.40 -6.95 10.82
C GLY A 192 -0.11 -6.51 9.46
N GLY A 193 0.71 -5.76 8.71
CA GLY A 193 0.24 -5.08 7.51
C GLY A 193 -0.71 -3.92 7.86
N ILE A 194 -1.57 -3.57 6.91
CA ILE A 194 -2.60 -2.56 7.10
C ILE A 194 -3.99 -3.21 7.01
N PRO A 195 -4.97 -2.76 7.82
CA PRO A 195 -6.31 -3.35 7.81
C PRO A 195 -7.13 -2.99 6.56
N LEU A 196 -6.77 -1.90 5.87
CA LEU A 196 -7.43 -1.37 4.68
C LEU A 196 -6.38 -0.91 3.69
N ALA A 197 -6.58 -1.18 2.41
CA ALA A 197 -5.73 -0.61 1.37
C ALA A 197 -5.86 0.91 1.31
N ARG A 198 -4.75 1.60 1.13
CA ARG A 198 -4.64 3.06 1.03
C ARG A 198 -4.67 3.56 -0.41
N GLY A 199 -4.29 2.71 -1.36
CA GLY A 199 -4.20 3.05 -2.77
C GLY A 199 -4.42 1.86 -3.70
N LEU A 200 -4.64 2.14 -4.99
CA LEU A 200 -4.89 1.12 -6.02
C LEU A 200 -3.66 0.26 -6.37
N ASP A 201 -2.52 0.55 -5.79
CA ASP A 201 -1.28 -0.23 -5.89
C ASP A 201 -1.17 -1.33 -4.82
N GLU A 202 -2.01 -1.26 -3.78
CA GLU A 202 -2.03 -2.22 -2.68
C GLU A 202 -3.07 -3.32 -2.94
N THR A 203 -2.76 -4.22 -3.85
CA THR A 203 -3.67 -5.30 -4.32
C THR A 203 -3.65 -6.55 -3.45
N ASP A 204 -2.83 -6.59 -2.40
CA ASP A 204 -2.75 -7.72 -1.47
C ASP A 204 -4.00 -7.80 -0.57
N GLU A 205 -4.18 -8.92 0.10
CA GLU A 205 -5.23 -9.05 1.12
C GLU A 205 -4.88 -8.24 2.37
N HIS A 206 -5.88 -7.58 2.94
CA HIS A 206 -5.77 -6.72 4.10
C HIS A 206 -6.57 -7.28 5.27
N TYR A 207 -5.97 -7.26 6.47
CA TYR A 207 -6.58 -7.83 7.66
C TYR A 207 -5.95 -7.27 8.95
N VAL A 208 -6.56 -7.59 10.06
CA VAL A 208 -5.95 -7.46 11.39
C VAL A 208 -5.52 -8.85 11.87
N LEU A 209 -4.47 -8.89 12.66
CA LEU A 209 -3.98 -10.14 13.27
C LEU A 209 -4.62 -10.34 14.63
N VAL A 210 -5.17 -11.51 14.86
CA VAL A 210 -5.61 -11.97 16.18
C VAL A 210 -4.84 -13.23 16.56
N GLY A 211 -4.24 -13.23 17.74
CA GLY A 211 -3.45 -14.36 18.21
C GLY A 211 -3.20 -14.31 19.72
N GLU A 212 -2.64 -15.39 20.26
CA GLU A 212 -2.26 -15.49 21.65
C GLU A 212 -0.74 -15.43 21.81
N ILE A 213 -0.24 -14.37 22.45
CA ILE A 213 1.18 -14.22 22.75
C ILE A 213 1.49 -14.99 24.00
N ARG A 214 2.46 -15.88 23.93
CA ARG A 214 2.94 -16.70 25.07
C ARG A 214 4.41 -16.44 25.34
N LYS A 215 4.88 -16.90 26.48
CA LYS A 215 6.32 -16.91 26.77
C LYS A 215 7.04 -17.68 25.65
N GLY A 216 8.02 -17.01 25.05
CA GLY A 216 8.76 -17.58 23.94
C GLY A 216 8.13 -17.40 22.55
N GLY A 217 7.07 -16.58 22.39
CA GLY A 217 6.48 -16.21 21.09
C GLY A 217 5.11 -16.81 20.83
N VAL A 218 4.64 -16.60 19.61
CA VAL A 218 3.34 -17.11 19.13
C VAL A 218 3.59 -18.32 18.22
N PRO A 219 2.98 -19.48 18.50
CA PRO A 219 3.01 -20.58 17.53
C PRO A 219 2.53 -20.12 16.15
N SER A 220 3.24 -20.46 15.10
CA SER A 220 3.00 -19.94 13.74
C SER A 220 1.60 -20.23 13.19
N THR A 221 0.90 -21.22 13.77
CA THR A 221 -0.47 -21.61 13.39
C THR A 221 -1.56 -20.90 14.19
N GLU A 222 -1.22 -20.07 15.17
CA GLU A 222 -2.18 -19.43 16.07
C GLU A 222 -2.57 -18.00 15.66
N PHE A 223 -1.87 -17.39 14.70
CA PHE A 223 -2.36 -16.14 14.13
C PHE A 223 -3.55 -16.39 13.21
N LYS A 224 -4.61 -15.62 13.44
CA LYS A 224 -5.77 -15.53 12.56
C LYS A 224 -5.73 -14.20 11.84
N GLU A 225 -5.79 -14.24 10.54
CA GLU A 225 -5.93 -13.10 9.65
C GLU A 225 -7.42 -12.83 9.49
N ILE A 226 -7.90 -11.68 9.98
CA ILE A 226 -9.32 -11.34 9.94
C ILE A 226 -9.49 -10.12 9.07
N SER A 227 -10.13 -10.32 7.91
CA SER A 227 -10.49 -9.20 7.04
C SER A 227 -11.54 -8.34 7.73
N VAL A 228 -11.29 -7.04 7.78
CA VAL A 228 -12.18 -6.02 8.36
C VAL A 228 -12.75 -5.10 7.29
N ASP A 229 -12.31 -5.24 6.04
CA ASP A 229 -12.84 -4.56 4.87
C ASP A 229 -13.29 -5.59 3.82
N PRO A 230 -14.54 -5.54 3.36
CA PRO A 230 -15.00 -6.39 2.27
C PRO A 230 -14.43 -5.99 0.91
N ARG A 231 -13.87 -4.78 0.77
CA ARG A 231 -13.36 -4.25 -0.49
C ARG A 231 -12.07 -4.93 -0.91
N ARG A 232 -11.99 -5.29 -2.18
CA ARG A 232 -10.77 -5.78 -2.83
C ARG A 232 -10.26 -4.70 -3.77
N ILE A 233 -8.94 -4.68 -3.94
CA ILE A 233 -8.32 -3.86 -4.99
C ILE A 233 -7.90 -4.78 -6.12
N TRP A 234 -8.36 -4.43 -7.32
CA TRP A 234 -8.07 -5.17 -8.54
C TRP A 234 -7.16 -4.36 -9.44
N ARG A 235 -6.20 -5.02 -10.04
CA ARG A 235 -5.47 -4.51 -11.19
C ARG A 235 -5.79 -5.39 -12.38
N ILE A 236 -6.52 -4.83 -13.35
CA ILE A 236 -7.09 -5.59 -14.48
C ILE A 236 -6.56 -5.03 -15.79
N THR A 237 -5.92 -5.89 -16.57
CA THR A 237 -5.52 -5.55 -17.94
C THR A 237 -6.62 -5.93 -18.91
N VAL A 238 -7.04 -4.99 -19.76
CA VAL A 238 -8.06 -5.18 -20.79
C VAL A 238 -7.44 -4.96 -22.15
N ALA A 239 -7.33 -6.05 -22.93
CA ALA A 239 -6.81 -5.97 -24.28
C ALA A 239 -7.87 -5.43 -25.25
N LEU A 240 -7.50 -4.42 -26.01
CA LEU A 240 -8.28 -3.82 -27.10
C LEU A 240 -7.64 -4.12 -28.45
N ASP A 241 -8.46 -4.10 -29.48
CA ASP A 241 -8.05 -4.29 -30.87
C ASP A 241 -8.68 -3.24 -31.79
N ARG A 242 -8.36 -3.28 -33.09
CA ARG A 242 -8.84 -2.33 -34.11
C ARG A 242 -10.36 -2.23 -34.26
N SER A 243 -11.11 -3.22 -33.75
CA SER A 243 -12.58 -3.20 -33.82
C SER A 243 -13.20 -2.29 -32.77
N ILE A 244 -12.44 -1.96 -31.71
CA ILE A 244 -12.89 -1.10 -30.62
C ILE A 244 -12.55 0.35 -30.93
N THR A 245 -13.56 1.16 -31.27
CA THR A 245 -13.37 2.52 -31.76
C THR A 245 -14.02 3.61 -30.90
N ASN A 246 -14.73 3.24 -29.83
CA ASN A 246 -15.46 4.20 -29.01
C ASN A 246 -15.55 3.75 -27.54
N SER A 247 -15.81 4.71 -26.62
CA SER A 247 -15.88 4.48 -25.17
C SER A 247 -16.93 3.45 -24.79
N ARG A 248 -18.07 3.36 -25.50
CA ARG A 248 -19.13 2.37 -25.18
C ARG A 248 -18.65 0.94 -25.40
N ALA A 249 -18.04 0.65 -26.54
CA ALA A 249 -17.50 -0.68 -26.84
C ALA A 249 -16.36 -1.04 -25.87
N THR A 250 -15.52 -0.07 -25.50
CA THR A 250 -14.48 -0.24 -24.48
C THR A 250 -15.11 -0.55 -23.12
N PHE A 251 -16.14 0.19 -22.70
CA PHE A 251 -16.85 -0.07 -21.46
C PHE A 251 -17.46 -1.48 -21.43
N GLU A 252 -18.10 -1.92 -22.52
CA GLU A 252 -18.65 -3.28 -22.61
C GLU A 252 -17.56 -4.35 -22.46
N ARG A 253 -16.36 -4.10 -23.00
CA ARG A 253 -15.20 -4.98 -22.86
C ARG A 253 -14.69 -5.03 -21.42
N ILE A 254 -14.56 -3.86 -20.77
CA ILE A 254 -14.20 -3.75 -19.35
C ILE A 254 -15.24 -4.48 -18.48
N ALA A 255 -16.52 -4.23 -18.68
CA ALA A 255 -17.59 -4.86 -17.92
C ALA A 255 -17.63 -6.40 -18.10
N ALA A 256 -17.26 -6.90 -19.28
CA ALA A 256 -17.14 -8.34 -19.52
C ALA A 256 -15.96 -8.91 -18.73
N GLU A 257 -14.84 -8.20 -18.65
CA GLU A 257 -13.68 -8.60 -17.90
C GLU A 257 -13.94 -8.60 -16.37
N PHE A 258 -14.65 -7.58 -15.87
CA PHE A 258 -15.09 -7.52 -14.47
C PHE A 258 -15.93 -8.75 -14.10
N ARG A 259 -16.93 -9.09 -14.94
CA ARG A 259 -17.72 -10.30 -14.72
C ARG A 259 -16.90 -11.58 -14.73
N ARG A 260 -15.93 -11.67 -15.64
CA ARG A 260 -15.04 -12.85 -15.74
C ARG A 260 -14.18 -13.04 -14.50
N GLN A 261 -13.69 -11.96 -13.92
CA GLN A 261 -12.84 -11.99 -12.73
C GLN A 261 -13.62 -11.99 -11.41
N GLY A 262 -14.89 -11.66 -11.41
CA GLY A 262 -15.72 -11.62 -10.20
C GLY A 262 -15.58 -10.33 -9.40
N VAL A 263 -15.33 -9.20 -10.07
CA VAL A 263 -15.33 -7.87 -9.44
C VAL A 263 -16.71 -7.57 -8.88
N GLY A 264 -16.76 -7.15 -7.62
CA GLY A 264 -17.96 -6.79 -6.89
C GLY A 264 -18.19 -5.28 -6.78
N LYS A 265 -19.40 -4.91 -6.31
CA LYS A 265 -19.80 -3.50 -6.18
C LYS A 265 -18.99 -2.70 -5.15
N ASP A 266 -18.42 -3.38 -4.18
CA ASP A 266 -17.60 -2.74 -3.14
C ASP A 266 -16.13 -2.66 -3.53
N ASP A 267 -15.73 -3.27 -4.65
CA ASP A 267 -14.34 -3.36 -5.07
C ASP A 267 -13.83 -2.05 -5.71
N MET A 268 -12.53 -1.82 -5.63
CA MET A 268 -11.82 -0.75 -6.33
C MET A 268 -10.95 -1.34 -7.44
N VAL A 269 -10.93 -0.71 -8.62
CA VAL A 269 -10.28 -1.30 -9.79
C VAL A 269 -9.36 -0.31 -10.49
N PHE A 270 -8.10 -0.70 -10.68
CA PHE A 270 -7.20 -0.08 -11.63
C PHE A 270 -7.25 -0.84 -12.95
N ILE A 271 -7.76 -0.20 -13.99
CA ILE A 271 -7.96 -0.78 -15.32
C ILE A 271 -6.84 -0.29 -16.22
N GLU A 272 -6.04 -1.21 -16.72
CA GLU A 272 -4.99 -0.93 -17.70
C GLU A 272 -5.46 -1.39 -19.08
N LEU A 273 -5.68 -0.44 -19.99
CA LEU A 273 -6.01 -0.73 -21.38
C LEU A 273 -4.72 -0.91 -22.17
N GLU A 274 -4.62 -2.03 -22.90
CA GLU A 274 -3.47 -2.31 -23.76
C GLU A 274 -3.92 -2.79 -25.15
N GLY A 275 -3.05 -2.62 -26.13
CA GLY A 275 -3.25 -3.17 -27.48
C GLY A 275 -3.20 -2.14 -28.59
N LEU A 276 -3.52 -2.61 -29.80
CA LEU A 276 -3.45 -1.83 -31.03
C LEU A 276 -4.85 -1.42 -31.47
N VAL A 277 -5.15 -0.12 -31.37
CA VAL A 277 -6.44 0.44 -31.75
C VAL A 277 -6.39 1.08 -33.14
N HIS A 278 -7.55 1.29 -33.78
CA HIS A 278 -7.58 1.97 -35.07
C HIS A 278 -6.95 3.37 -34.95
N PRO A 279 -6.13 3.82 -35.91
CA PRO A 279 -5.45 5.13 -35.85
C PRO A 279 -6.37 6.34 -35.70
N ASP A 280 -7.64 6.22 -36.08
CA ASP A 280 -8.65 7.27 -35.94
C ASP A 280 -9.41 7.19 -34.59
N THR A 281 -9.09 6.22 -33.74
CA THR A 281 -9.72 6.11 -32.44
C THR A 281 -9.32 7.29 -31.55
N GLU A 282 -10.32 8.02 -31.07
CA GLU A 282 -10.11 9.07 -30.08
C GLU A 282 -9.82 8.47 -28.72
N ALA A 283 -9.19 9.28 -27.82
CA ALA A 283 -9.02 8.87 -26.44
C ALA A 283 -10.39 8.52 -25.80
N PHE A 284 -10.44 7.42 -25.07
CA PHE A 284 -11.65 7.05 -24.37
C PHE A 284 -11.79 7.93 -23.12
N PHE A 285 -12.99 8.43 -22.90
CA PHE A 285 -13.30 9.26 -21.75
C PHE A 285 -14.18 8.46 -20.80
N PHE A 286 -13.69 8.26 -19.58
CA PHE A 286 -14.40 7.65 -18.49
C PHE A 286 -14.22 8.49 -17.23
N ASP A 287 -15.29 8.62 -16.46
CA ASP A 287 -15.20 9.07 -15.09
C ASP A 287 -15.58 7.91 -14.11
N SER A 288 -15.37 8.13 -12.82
CA SER A 288 -15.69 7.11 -11.82
C SER A 288 -17.18 6.76 -11.79
N GLN A 289 -18.07 7.66 -12.20
CA GLN A 289 -19.52 7.46 -12.20
C GLN A 289 -19.96 6.45 -13.27
N ASP A 290 -19.21 6.35 -14.38
CA ASP A 290 -19.51 5.36 -15.43
C ASP A 290 -19.48 3.92 -14.88
N PHE A 291 -18.72 3.68 -13.82
CA PHE A 291 -18.52 2.35 -13.23
C PHE A 291 -19.32 2.09 -11.95
N GLU A 292 -20.09 3.04 -11.41
CA GLU A 292 -20.83 2.93 -10.15
C GLU A 292 -21.76 1.69 -10.07
N SER A 293 -22.26 1.24 -11.22
CA SER A 293 -23.09 0.02 -11.27
C SER A 293 -22.29 -1.27 -11.15
N LEU A 294 -20.97 -1.23 -11.34
CA LEU A 294 -20.08 -2.39 -11.44
C LEU A 294 -19.12 -2.52 -10.25
N CYS A 295 -18.60 -1.40 -9.74
CA CYS A 295 -17.62 -1.37 -8.65
C CYS A 295 -17.75 -0.07 -7.85
N PHE A 296 -17.05 0.02 -6.72
CA PHE A 296 -17.05 1.21 -5.86
C PHE A 296 -16.28 2.37 -6.50
N HIS A 297 -15.12 2.07 -7.10
CA HIS A 297 -14.28 3.07 -7.76
C HIS A 297 -13.45 2.42 -8.85
N ALA A 298 -13.28 3.11 -9.99
CA ALA A 298 -12.43 2.66 -11.07
C ALA A 298 -11.56 3.79 -11.62
N VAL A 299 -10.32 3.46 -11.94
CA VAL A 299 -9.39 4.34 -12.67
C VAL A 299 -8.95 3.62 -13.93
N VAL A 300 -8.99 4.32 -15.07
CA VAL A 300 -8.63 3.76 -16.37
C VAL A 300 -7.33 4.38 -16.87
N ASP A 301 -6.30 3.56 -17.02
CA ASP A 301 -5.03 3.92 -17.66
C ASP A 301 -5.04 3.45 -19.11
N GLN A 302 -4.79 4.38 -20.03
CA GLN A 302 -4.74 4.16 -21.48
C GLN A 302 -3.32 4.29 -22.06
N SER A 303 -2.32 4.41 -21.19
CA SER A 303 -0.94 4.70 -21.59
C SER A 303 -0.31 3.63 -22.49
N LYS A 304 -0.85 2.39 -22.43
CA LYS A 304 -0.37 1.25 -23.22
C LYS A 304 -1.15 1.02 -24.54
N LEU A 305 -2.06 1.92 -24.90
CA LEU A 305 -2.74 1.85 -26.18
C LEU A 305 -1.89 2.49 -27.28
N GLU A 306 -1.71 1.78 -28.38
CA GLU A 306 -0.98 2.26 -29.53
C GLU A 306 -1.88 2.25 -30.78
N PRO A 307 -1.75 3.23 -31.72
CA PRO A 307 -2.44 3.17 -32.99
C PRO A 307 -1.79 2.14 -33.92
N ASP A 308 -2.61 1.28 -34.48
CA ASP A 308 -2.16 0.31 -35.48
C ASP A 308 -2.16 0.93 -36.88
N TYR A 309 -1.02 1.46 -37.29
CA TYR A 309 -0.81 2.04 -38.61
C TYR A 309 -0.58 1.00 -39.73
N ASP A 310 -0.59 -0.30 -39.40
CA ASP A 310 -0.30 -1.37 -40.37
C ASP A 310 0.97 -1.08 -41.23
N LEU A 311 2.07 -0.89 -40.50
CA LEU A 311 3.37 -0.54 -41.10
C LEU A 311 3.80 -1.54 -42.17
N ALA A 312 3.35 -2.79 -42.12
CA ALA A 312 3.65 -3.81 -43.11
C ALA A 312 2.98 -3.50 -44.43
N SER A 313 1.68 -3.14 -44.43
CA SER A 313 0.96 -2.76 -45.61
C SER A 313 1.51 -1.47 -46.23
N ILE A 314 1.89 -0.46 -45.43
CA ILE A 314 2.51 0.78 -45.91
C ILE A 314 3.81 0.48 -46.69
N LEU A 315 4.61 -0.48 -46.23
CA LEU A 315 5.87 -0.84 -46.90
C LEU A 315 5.71 -1.81 -48.07
N ALA A 316 4.66 -2.63 -48.06
CA ALA A 316 4.38 -3.61 -49.13
C ALA A 316 3.74 -2.99 -50.38
N ASP A 317 2.95 -1.93 -50.22
CA ASP A 317 2.37 -1.22 -51.34
C ASP A 317 3.43 -0.37 -52.07
N GLU A 318 3.69 -0.70 -53.34
CA GLU A 318 4.74 -0.05 -54.13
C GLU A 318 4.52 1.46 -54.32
N ALA A 319 3.29 1.90 -54.40
CA ALA A 319 2.95 3.31 -54.49
C ALA A 319 3.19 4.05 -53.17
N SER A 320 2.71 3.50 -52.07
CA SER A 320 2.85 4.09 -50.73
C SER A 320 4.30 4.04 -50.22
N SER A 321 5.04 2.98 -50.57
CA SER A 321 6.45 2.82 -50.13
C SER A 321 7.40 3.85 -50.77
N LYS A 322 7.04 4.41 -51.92
CA LYS A 322 7.78 5.49 -52.60
C LYS A 322 7.38 6.90 -52.17
N GLN A 323 6.25 7.03 -51.46
CA GLN A 323 5.80 8.31 -50.89
C GLN A 323 6.57 8.67 -49.64
N VAL A 324 6.42 9.90 -49.17
CA VAL A 324 7.07 10.44 -47.98
C VAL A 324 6.80 9.57 -46.75
N VAL A 325 5.55 9.08 -46.58
CA VAL A 325 5.16 8.22 -45.47
C VAL A 325 5.95 6.90 -45.46
N GLY A 326 6.04 6.23 -46.62
CA GLY A 326 6.79 4.96 -46.70
C GLY A 326 8.29 5.12 -46.49
N GLN A 327 8.88 6.22 -46.98
CA GLN A 327 10.28 6.55 -46.74
C GLN A 327 10.54 6.82 -45.26
N PHE A 328 9.67 7.60 -44.60
CA PHE A 328 9.73 7.89 -43.18
C PHE A 328 9.64 6.61 -42.34
N VAL A 329 8.67 5.73 -42.63
CA VAL A 329 8.52 4.45 -41.91
C VAL A 329 9.78 3.58 -42.02
N ARG A 330 10.37 3.53 -43.24
CA ARG A 330 11.58 2.73 -43.49
C ARG A 330 12.76 3.27 -42.66
N GLN A 331 13.00 4.57 -42.75
CA GLN A 331 14.07 5.22 -41.99
C GLN A 331 13.90 5.01 -40.48
N MET A 332 12.70 5.24 -39.94
CA MET A 332 12.44 5.06 -38.52
C MET A 332 12.59 3.61 -38.07
N LYS A 333 12.23 2.62 -38.91
CA LYS A 333 12.50 1.21 -38.56
C LYS A 333 13.99 0.91 -38.44
N GLU A 334 14.80 1.41 -39.39
CA GLU A 334 16.24 1.24 -39.38
C GLU A 334 16.87 1.90 -38.10
N GLU A 335 16.38 3.08 -37.73
CA GLU A 335 16.82 3.76 -36.51
C GLU A 335 16.43 3.01 -35.24
N ILE A 336 15.20 2.45 -35.16
CA ILE A 336 14.73 1.64 -34.05
C ILE A 336 15.56 0.34 -33.93
N GLU A 337 15.87 -0.31 -35.04
CA GLU A 337 16.70 -1.53 -35.05
C GLU A 337 18.15 -1.25 -34.62
N SER A 338 18.68 -0.07 -34.94
CA SER A 338 20.04 0.36 -34.59
C SER A 338 20.15 1.02 -33.22
N ALA A 339 19.04 1.19 -32.48
CA ALA A 339 19.01 1.86 -31.18
C ALA A 339 19.86 1.13 -30.13
N LYS A 340 20.58 1.90 -29.32
CA LYS A 340 21.59 1.39 -28.36
C LYS A 340 20.99 0.73 -27.13
N ASP A 341 19.78 1.14 -26.72
CA ASP A 341 19.11 0.66 -25.52
C ASP A 341 17.58 0.74 -25.68
N ASP A 342 16.87 0.18 -24.72
CA ASP A 342 15.40 0.12 -24.74
C ASP A 342 14.77 1.51 -24.55
N ALA A 343 15.39 2.43 -23.83
CA ALA A 343 14.88 3.79 -23.65
C ALA A 343 14.90 4.54 -24.99
N GLN A 344 16.00 4.43 -25.74
CA GLN A 344 16.11 5.01 -27.09
C GLN A 344 15.10 4.37 -28.06
N LYS A 345 14.89 3.05 -27.98
CA LYS A 345 13.85 2.36 -28.79
C LYS A 345 12.45 2.89 -28.52
N GLN A 346 12.11 3.13 -27.25
CA GLN A 346 10.80 3.70 -26.89
C GLN A 346 10.62 5.12 -27.44
N ILE A 347 11.63 5.97 -27.33
CA ILE A 347 11.59 7.32 -27.90
C ILE A 347 11.39 7.28 -29.42
N LEU A 348 12.14 6.43 -30.13
CA LEU A 348 12.04 6.31 -31.58
C LEU A 348 10.69 5.73 -32.02
N ARG A 349 10.11 4.76 -31.28
CA ARG A 349 8.76 4.26 -31.53
C ARG A 349 7.72 5.36 -31.35
N ALA A 350 7.81 6.16 -30.29
CA ALA A 350 6.93 7.30 -30.08
C ALA A 350 7.06 8.32 -31.24
N ALA A 351 8.29 8.63 -31.66
CA ALA A 351 8.56 9.54 -32.77
C ALA A 351 7.96 9.02 -34.09
N LEU A 352 8.04 7.70 -34.35
CA LEU A 352 7.39 7.08 -35.53
C LEU A 352 5.88 7.31 -35.49
N LEU A 353 5.21 7.06 -34.36
CA LEU A 353 3.76 7.23 -34.24
C LEU A 353 3.33 8.70 -34.41
N TYR A 354 4.04 9.63 -33.73
CA TYR A 354 3.77 11.07 -33.89
C TYR A 354 4.02 11.57 -35.34
N GLY A 355 5.08 11.07 -35.97
CA GLY A 355 5.38 11.40 -37.37
C GLY A 355 4.31 10.88 -38.30
N LEU A 356 3.77 9.69 -38.08
CA LEU A 356 2.64 9.14 -38.85
C LEU A 356 1.35 9.96 -38.63
N ASP A 357 1.05 10.39 -37.43
CA ASP A 357 -0.07 11.30 -37.17
C ASP A 357 0.09 12.60 -37.99
N ALA A 358 1.25 13.22 -37.91
CA ALA A 358 1.54 14.47 -38.64
C ALA A 358 1.44 14.30 -40.14
N LEU A 359 2.04 13.24 -40.69
CA LEU A 359 2.02 12.97 -42.15
C LEU A 359 0.62 12.62 -42.65
N ASN A 360 -0.26 12.09 -41.83
CA ASN A 360 -1.65 11.82 -42.14
C ASN A 360 -2.60 13.00 -41.79
N GLY A 361 -2.07 14.17 -41.42
CA GLY A 361 -2.85 15.36 -41.09
C GLY A 361 -3.66 15.24 -39.80
N LYS A 362 -3.28 14.34 -38.92
CA LYS A 362 -3.94 14.13 -37.62
C LYS A 362 -3.39 15.07 -36.55
N PRO A 363 -4.19 15.46 -35.58
CA PRO A 363 -3.69 16.24 -34.43
C PRO A 363 -2.69 15.43 -33.65
N ILE A 364 -1.51 16.00 -33.35
CA ILE A 364 -0.51 15.39 -32.48
C ILE A 364 -1.00 15.50 -31.04
N ARG A 365 -1.40 14.39 -30.44
CA ARG A 365 -1.83 14.31 -29.05
C ARG A 365 -0.76 13.62 -28.21
N ARG A 366 -0.55 14.09 -26.96
CA ARG A 366 0.37 13.45 -26.01
C ARG A 366 -0.17 12.06 -25.68
N ARG A 367 0.57 11.00 -26.01
CA ARG A 367 0.18 9.59 -25.84
C ARG A 367 0.66 9.00 -24.52
N TYR A 368 1.67 9.63 -23.91
CA TYR A 368 2.20 9.24 -22.62
C TYR A 368 1.81 10.29 -21.60
N VAL A 369 0.87 9.98 -20.75
CA VAL A 369 0.68 10.66 -19.48
C VAL A 369 1.43 9.81 -18.47
N ASP A 370 2.54 10.33 -17.93
CA ASP A 370 3.15 9.73 -16.75
C ASP A 370 2.05 9.67 -15.68
N SER A 371 1.70 8.47 -15.28
CA SER A 371 0.75 8.19 -14.19
C SER A 371 1.37 8.47 -12.82
N LYS A 372 2.26 9.46 -12.72
CA LYS A 372 2.76 10.00 -11.46
C LYS A 372 2.02 11.30 -11.17
N HIS A 373 0.80 11.14 -10.66
CA HIS A 373 0.10 12.11 -9.79
C HIS A 373 -0.93 11.36 -8.97
#